data_4932cf4203dceb52e0ae2c01f39223a1
#
_entry.id   4932cf4203dceb52e0ae2c01f39223a1
#
_cell.length_a   1.000
_cell.length_b   1.000
_cell.length_c   1.000
_cell.angle_alpha   90.00
_cell.angle_beta   90.00
_cell.angle_gamma   90.00
#
_symmetry.space_group_name_H-M   'P 1'
#
loop_
_entity.id
_entity.type
_entity.pdbx_description
1 polymer ?
#
loop_
_entity_poly.entity_id
_entity_poly.type
_entity_poly.pdbx_seq_one_letter_code
_entity_poly.pdbx_strand_id
1 'polypeptide(L)'
;MTAPGSAAPSPGAADPAPHPGAPLTIALGPPEHGVTRFAVDSARAAGTPVLEVREVAALPAALAGRGRGPVHLHITDPLFGRTPDEAAAAVEALAADRPVSVTLHDVPQLAEGAERCRRRTRAYQCIARAAGLVVVSSEHERRLCADAGIAVDAVIPLPVPALGPPADLSPDARSVGVFGFLHPGKAVDVVAEAVAALAAGGDADITLRLLGAPADGHDDYVDAALQTARAAGGRVEVTGRVDDEDLARVLGEVTVPVALFRNVSASGSLGTWAAAGRRPLVWDSDYIREMEHDRPGSLLITDGTDLAGDLRRLLGDPSPTRIPPPPPGIEELGRAYRAAWAQWPTGPGGLA
;
A
#
# COMPACT_ATOMS: atom_id res chain seq x y z
N MET A 1 45.24 20.93 -11.29
CA MET A 1 43.78 20.77 -11.14
C MET A 1 43.45 19.32 -11.40
N THR A 2 43.39 18.53 -10.35
CA THR A 2 43.09 17.09 -10.39
C THR A 2 41.61 16.92 -10.08
N ALA A 3 40.89 16.23 -10.95
CA ALA A 3 39.48 15.90 -10.79
C ALA A 3 39.25 14.93 -9.60
N PRO A 4 38.17 15.06 -8.81
CA PRO A 4 37.88 14.10 -7.76
C PRO A 4 37.37 12.79 -8.36
N GLY A 5 37.98 11.68 -7.91
CA GLY A 5 37.63 10.35 -8.32
C GLY A 5 36.23 9.94 -7.88
N SER A 6 35.51 9.32 -8.81
CA SER A 6 34.23 8.62 -8.59
C SER A 6 34.44 7.52 -7.55
N ALA A 7 33.79 7.64 -6.42
CA ALA A 7 33.68 6.56 -5.44
C ALA A 7 32.79 5.45 -6.00
N ALA A 8 33.33 4.23 -6.11
CA ALA A 8 32.57 3.05 -6.47
C ALA A 8 31.50 2.74 -5.39
N PRO A 9 30.32 2.20 -5.76
CA PRO A 9 29.32 1.80 -4.79
C PRO A 9 29.89 0.70 -3.87
N SER A 10 29.62 0.82 -2.58
CA SER A 10 30.00 -0.17 -1.57
C SER A 10 29.42 -1.54 -1.94
N PRO A 11 30.16 -2.64 -1.76
CA PRO A 11 29.64 -3.98 -2.02
C PRO A 11 28.46 -4.24 -1.08
N GLY A 12 27.31 -4.61 -1.67
CA GLY A 12 26.07 -4.93 -0.95
C GLY A 12 26.34 -5.94 0.16
N ALA A 13 25.67 -5.72 1.29
CA ALA A 13 25.61 -6.70 2.37
C ALA A 13 25.13 -8.03 1.77
N ALA A 14 25.89 -9.11 2.00
CA ALA A 14 25.52 -10.44 1.55
C ALA A 14 24.13 -10.78 2.10
N ASP A 15 23.23 -11.28 1.24
CA ASP A 15 21.92 -11.76 1.65
C ASP A 15 22.08 -12.73 2.84
N PRO A 16 21.31 -12.53 3.93
CA PRO A 16 21.39 -13.44 5.07
C PRO A 16 21.05 -14.85 4.63
N ALA A 17 21.80 -15.83 5.12
CA ALA A 17 21.56 -17.23 4.80
C ALA A 17 20.10 -17.60 5.10
N PRO A 18 19.38 -18.28 4.18
CA PRO A 18 17.96 -18.56 4.34
C PRO A 18 17.72 -19.41 5.61
N HIS A 19 16.74 -19.02 6.40
CA HIS A 19 16.31 -19.77 7.58
C HIS A 19 15.81 -21.16 7.14
N PRO A 20 16.29 -22.26 7.77
CA PRO A 20 15.77 -23.60 7.46
C PRO A 20 14.25 -23.65 7.71
N GLY A 21 13.49 -24.02 6.68
CA GLY A 21 12.03 -24.13 6.75
C GLY A 21 11.26 -22.85 6.38
N ALA A 22 11.94 -21.75 6.07
CA ALA A 22 11.27 -20.55 5.56
C ALA A 22 10.67 -20.78 4.16
N PRO A 23 9.46 -20.26 3.86
CA PRO A 23 8.83 -20.44 2.56
C PRO A 23 9.55 -19.66 1.46
N LEU A 24 9.45 -20.15 0.22
CA LEU A 24 9.74 -19.36 -0.96
C LEU A 24 8.63 -18.33 -1.16
N THR A 25 8.94 -17.04 -1.06
CA THR A 25 7.95 -16.00 -1.37
C THR A 25 7.78 -15.87 -2.88
N ILE A 26 6.54 -15.92 -3.33
CA ILE A 26 6.19 -15.70 -4.75
C ILE A 26 5.66 -14.28 -4.90
N ALA A 27 6.43 -13.41 -5.54
CA ALA A 27 6.03 -12.06 -5.91
C ALA A 27 5.38 -12.11 -7.29
N LEU A 28 4.05 -12.13 -7.31
CA LEU A 28 3.25 -12.26 -8.52
C LEU A 28 2.77 -10.90 -9.02
N GLY A 29 2.90 -10.66 -10.31
CA GLY A 29 2.38 -9.47 -11.00
C GLY A 29 3.48 -8.53 -11.49
N PRO A 30 3.08 -7.35 -12.01
CA PRO A 30 4.00 -6.31 -12.45
C PRO A 30 4.87 -5.81 -11.28
N PRO A 31 6.18 -5.60 -11.45
CA PRO A 31 7.08 -5.19 -10.36
C PRO A 31 6.74 -3.82 -9.76
N GLU A 32 6.05 -2.97 -10.53
CA GLU A 32 5.53 -1.67 -10.08
C GLU A 32 4.28 -1.77 -9.20
N HIS A 33 3.57 -2.89 -9.19
CA HIS A 33 2.36 -3.08 -8.38
C HIS A 33 2.71 -3.13 -6.89
N GLY A 34 1.97 -2.39 -6.06
CA GLY A 34 2.26 -2.24 -4.63
C GLY A 34 2.36 -3.56 -3.86
N VAL A 35 1.47 -4.53 -4.13
CA VAL A 35 1.49 -5.85 -3.48
C VAL A 35 2.69 -6.68 -3.97
N THR A 36 3.05 -6.61 -5.25
CA THR A 36 4.23 -7.30 -5.79
C THR A 36 5.53 -6.77 -5.16
N ARG A 37 5.67 -5.43 -5.08
CA ARG A 37 6.81 -4.80 -4.38
C ARG A 37 6.86 -5.21 -2.91
N PHE A 38 5.73 -5.17 -2.23
CA PHE A 38 5.65 -5.56 -0.82
C PHE A 38 6.04 -7.03 -0.60
N ALA A 39 5.68 -7.93 -1.53
CA ALA A 39 6.12 -9.33 -1.49
C ALA A 39 7.64 -9.46 -1.57
N VAL A 40 8.29 -8.70 -2.46
CA VAL A 40 9.76 -8.68 -2.58
C VAL A 40 10.41 -8.10 -1.32
N ASP A 41 9.89 -6.97 -0.82
CA ASP A 41 10.46 -6.27 0.33
C ASP A 41 10.31 -7.10 1.62
N SER A 42 9.16 -7.74 1.81
CA SER A 42 8.91 -8.63 2.96
C SER A 42 9.82 -9.86 2.93
N ALA A 43 10.02 -10.47 1.75
CA ALA A 43 10.93 -11.59 1.59
C ALA A 43 12.38 -11.20 1.92
N ARG A 44 12.85 -10.07 1.39
CA ARG A 44 14.19 -9.54 1.67
C ARG A 44 14.37 -9.24 3.16
N ALA A 45 13.40 -8.57 3.77
CA ALA A 45 13.40 -8.26 5.19
C ALA A 45 13.41 -9.51 6.08
N ALA A 46 12.71 -10.56 5.64
CA ALA A 46 12.67 -11.84 6.32
C ALA A 46 13.91 -12.73 6.02
N GLY A 47 14.76 -12.36 5.07
CA GLY A 47 15.89 -13.19 4.63
C GLY A 47 15.44 -14.48 3.97
N THR A 48 14.35 -14.45 3.20
CA THR A 48 13.79 -15.62 2.49
C THR A 48 13.99 -15.49 0.98
N PRO A 49 14.10 -16.61 0.25
CA PRO A 49 14.18 -16.55 -1.19
C PRO A 49 12.88 -15.98 -1.81
N VAL A 50 13.01 -15.21 -2.88
CA VAL A 50 11.89 -14.66 -3.64
C VAL A 50 11.91 -15.19 -5.07
N LEU A 51 10.74 -15.48 -5.60
CA LEU A 51 10.49 -15.85 -6.99
C LEU A 51 9.55 -14.80 -7.60
N GLU A 52 10.08 -13.99 -8.49
CA GLU A 52 9.29 -13.01 -9.22
C GLU A 52 8.65 -13.65 -10.46
N VAL A 53 7.33 -13.53 -10.58
CA VAL A 53 6.54 -14.10 -11.68
C VAL A 53 5.55 -13.04 -12.15
N ARG A 54 5.54 -12.74 -13.45
CA ARG A 54 4.69 -11.68 -13.98
C ARG A 54 3.20 -12.04 -14.06
N GLU A 55 2.91 -13.31 -14.33
CA GLU A 55 1.54 -13.78 -14.58
C GLU A 55 1.32 -15.15 -13.94
N VAL A 56 0.14 -15.38 -13.41
CA VAL A 56 -0.24 -16.63 -12.74
C VAL A 56 -0.06 -17.87 -13.65
N ALA A 57 -0.28 -17.73 -14.94
CA ALA A 57 -0.12 -18.82 -15.92
C ALA A 57 1.34 -19.33 -16.02
N ALA A 58 2.32 -18.48 -15.65
CA ALA A 58 3.74 -18.86 -15.66
C ALA A 58 4.19 -19.59 -14.39
N LEU A 59 3.37 -19.61 -13.31
CA LEU A 59 3.73 -20.23 -12.02
C LEU A 59 4.16 -21.70 -12.15
N PRO A 60 3.45 -22.59 -12.86
CA PRO A 60 3.86 -23.99 -12.97
C PRO A 60 5.26 -24.16 -13.58
N ALA A 61 5.55 -23.41 -14.63
CA ALA A 61 6.87 -23.43 -15.27
C ALA A 61 7.97 -22.83 -14.38
N ALA A 62 7.67 -21.73 -13.70
CA ALA A 62 8.60 -21.06 -12.78
C ALA A 62 8.95 -21.90 -11.55
N LEU A 63 8.03 -22.77 -11.13
CA LEU A 63 8.21 -23.71 -10.01
C LEU A 63 8.77 -25.08 -10.42
N ALA A 64 8.85 -25.35 -11.71
CA ALA A 64 9.40 -26.61 -12.21
C ALA A 64 10.83 -26.82 -11.72
N GLY A 65 11.10 -28.02 -11.17
CA GLY A 65 12.43 -28.37 -10.62
C GLY A 65 12.77 -27.78 -9.24
N ARG A 66 11.88 -26.99 -8.62
CA ARG A 66 12.12 -26.34 -7.30
C ARG A 66 11.64 -27.15 -6.10
N GLY A 67 11.39 -28.43 -6.22
CA GLY A 67 10.85 -29.21 -5.10
C GLY A 67 9.47 -28.72 -4.63
N ARG A 68 8.87 -29.43 -3.68
CA ARG A 68 7.53 -29.12 -3.15
C ARG A 68 7.59 -28.44 -1.76
N GLY A 69 8.62 -27.65 -1.52
CA GLY A 69 8.74 -26.85 -0.30
C GLY A 69 7.64 -25.81 -0.14
N PRO A 70 7.47 -25.27 1.10
CA PRO A 70 6.45 -24.29 1.38
C PRO A 70 6.63 -22.99 0.59
N VAL A 71 5.52 -22.35 0.25
CA VAL A 71 5.49 -21.05 -0.42
C VAL A 71 4.66 -20.05 0.35
N HIS A 72 5.00 -18.76 0.21
CA HIS A 72 4.22 -17.63 0.72
C HIS A 72 3.73 -16.75 -0.42
N LEU A 73 2.46 -16.35 -0.39
CA LEU A 73 1.80 -15.52 -1.40
C LEU A 73 1.26 -14.25 -0.76
N HIS A 74 1.39 -13.13 -1.47
CA HIS A 74 0.68 -11.89 -1.15
C HIS A 74 -0.52 -11.76 -2.09
N ILE A 75 -1.72 -11.88 -1.53
CA ILE A 75 -2.96 -12.03 -2.29
C ILE A 75 -3.68 -10.69 -2.43
N THR A 76 -3.85 -10.25 -3.67
CA THR A 76 -4.95 -9.43 -4.14
C THR A 76 -5.51 -10.12 -5.37
N ASP A 77 -6.82 -10.33 -5.42
CA ASP A 77 -7.44 -11.21 -6.44
C ASP A 77 -7.08 -10.86 -7.89
N PRO A 78 -6.93 -9.56 -8.31
CA PRO A 78 -6.59 -9.24 -9.70
C PRO A 78 -5.22 -9.75 -10.18
N LEU A 79 -4.28 -10.00 -9.26
CA LEU A 79 -2.97 -10.57 -9.63
C LEU A 79 -3.04 -12.08 -9.91
N PHE A 80 -4.01 -12.78 -9.33
CA PHE A 80 -4.12 -14.24 -9.39
C PHE A 80 -5.16 -14.74 -10.40
N GLY A 81 -5.99 -13.86 -10.97
CA GLY A 81 -6.98 -14.21 -11.96
C GLY A 81 -7.75 -13.00 -12.47
N ARG A 82 -8.47 -13.18 -13.58
CA ARG A 82 -9.37 -12.14 -14.13
C ARG A 82 -10.67 -12.01 -13.33
N THR A 83 -10.96 -13.03 -12.53
CA THR A 83 -12.10 -13.07 -11.62
C THR A 83 -11.64 -13.56 -10.23
N PRO A 84 -12.37 -13.24 -9.15
CA PRO A 84 -12.06 -13.77 -7.83
C PRO A 84 -12.05 -15.28 -7.76
N ASP A 85 -12.94 -15.95 -8.51
CA ASP A 85 -13.00 -17.42 -8.58
C ASP A 85 -11.77 -18.02 -9.26
N GLU A 86 -11.27 -17.40 -10.33
CA GLU A 86 -10.00 -17.81 -10.98
C GLU A 86 -8.82 -17.65 -10.00
N ALA A 87 -8.79 -16.57 -9.21
CA ALA A 87 -7.76 -16.35 -8.21
C ALA A 87 -7.78 -17.43 -7.12
N ALA A 88 -8.97 -17.78 -6.62
CA ALA A 88 -9.12 -18.88 -5.66
C ALA A 88 -8.64 -20.21 -6.23
N ALA A 89 -9.06 -20.56 -7.46
CA ALA A 89 -8.66 -21.79 -8.12
C ALA A 89 -7.14 -21.88 -8.32
N ALA A 90 -6.46 -20.77 -8.62
CA ALA A 90 -5.01 -20.75 -8.78
C ALA A 90 -4.29 -21.07 -7.45
N VAL A 91 -4.77 -20.51 -6.33
CA VAL A 91 -4.20 -20.77 -5.00
C VAL A 91 -4.52 -22.21 -4.55
N GLU A 92 -5.74 -22.71 -4.77
CA GLU A 92 -6.12 -24.09 -4.46
C GLU A 92 -5.28 -25.12 -5.25
N ALA A 93 -5.03 -24.85 -6.53
CA ALA A 93 -4.16 -25.70 -7.36
C ALA A 93 -2.71 -25.71 -6.83
N LEU A 94 -2.19 -24.59 -6.36
CA LEU A 94 -0.87 -24.52 -5.77
C LEU A 94 -0.82 -25.26 -4.41
N ALA A 95 -1.85 -25.10 -3.59
CA ALA A 95 -1.97 -25.75 -2.29
C ALA A 95 -2.14 -27.29 -2.39
N ALA A 96 -2.68 -27.80 -3.48
CA ALA A 96 -2.73 -29.23 -3.77
C ALA A 96 -1.34 -29.85 -4.04
N ASP A 97 -0.35 -29.03 -4.42
CA ASP A 97 1.01 -29.49 -4.74
C ASP A 97 2.01 -29.27 -3.57
N ARG A 98 1.81 -28.24 -2.76
CA ARG A 98 2.74 -27.84 -1.70
C ARG A 98 2.08 -27.03 -0.58
N PRO A 99 2.69 -26.95 0.62
CA PRO A 99 2.19 -26.07 1.68
C PRO A 99 2.18 -24.60 1.23
N VAL A 100 1.05 -23.91 1.45
CA VAL A 100 0.85 -22.50 1.09
C VAL A 100 0.55 -21.70 2.36
N SER A 101 1.20 -20.56 2.52
CA SER A 101 0.80 -19.49 3.43
C SER A 101 0.44 -18.25 2.64
N VAL A 102 -0.44 -17.40 3.16
CA VAL A 102 -0.92 -16.21 2.47
C VAL A 102 -0.90 -14.98 3.36
N THR A 103 -0.57 -13.82 2.78
CA THR A 103 -0.97 -12.52 3.30
C THR A 103 -2.11 -12.01 2.44
N LEU A 104 -3.29 -11.80 3.03
CA LEU A 104 -4.45 -11.25 2.34
C LEU A 104 -4.34 -9.73 2.31
N HIS A 105 -4.44 -9.15 1.11
CA HIS A 105 -4.54 -7.72 0.90
C HIS A 105 -5.93 -7.39 0.34
N ASP A 106 -6.34 -6.13 0.51
CA ASP A 106 -7.62 -5.64 -0.04
C ASP A 106 -8.81 -6.53 0.36
N VAL A 107 -8.89 -6.89 1.65
CA VAL A 107 -9.98 -7.72 2.19
C VAL A 107 -11.35 -7.14 1.77
N PRO A 108 -12.27 -7.98 1.23
CA PRO A 108 -13.53 -7.51 0.69
C PRO A 108 -14.39 -6.72 1.68
N GLN A 109 -14.96 -5.60 1.23
CA GLN A 109 -15.80 -4.72 2.05
C GLN A 109 -17.12 -4.40 1.36
N LEU A 110 -18.19 -4.18 2.13
CA LEU A 110 -19.51 -3.82 1.60
C LEU A 110 -19.53 -2.52 0.79
N ALA A 111 -18.60 -1.61 1.07
CA ALA A 111 -18.41 -0.36 0.32
C ALA A 111 -18.08 -0.58 -1.17
N GLU A 112 -17.59 -1.77 -1.55
CA GLU A 112 -17.34 -2.16 -2.95
C GLU A 112 -18.64 -2.50 -3.73
N GLY A 113 -19.78 -2.51 -3.06
CA GLY A 113 -21.06 -3.02 -3.56
C GLY A 113 -21.30 -4.48 -3.16
N ALA A 114 -22.53 -4.75 -2.74
CA ALA A 114 -22.90 -6.03 -2.11
C ALA A 114 -22.58 -7.27 -2.98
N GLU A 115 -22.80 -7.20 -4.30
CA GLU A 115 -22.54 -8.33 -5.19
C GLU A 115 -21.05 -8.61 -5.36
N ARG A 116 -20.26 -7.56 -5.58
CA ARG A 116 -18.80 -7.67 -5.69
C ARG A 116 -18.22 -8.19 -4.38
N CYS A 117 -18.63 -7.61 -3.26
CA CYS A 117 -18.18 -8.04 -1.93
C CYS A 117 -18.48 -9.53 -1.70
N ARG A 118 -19.71 -10.00 -1.97
CA ARG A 118 -20.07 -11.44 -1.81
C ARG A 118 -19.20 -12.36 -2.65
N ARG A 119 -18.94 -12.03 -3.93
CA ARG A 119 -18.11 -12.86 -4.82
C ARG A 119 -16.66 -12.92 -4.33
N ARG A 120 -16.08 -11.78 -4.00
CA ARG A 120 -14.72 -11.70 -3.47
C ARG A 120 -14.60 -12.42 -2.12
N THR A 121 -15.58 -12.26 -1.23
CA THR A 121 -15.61 -12.97 0.07
C THR A 121 -15.55 -14.48 -0.11
N ARG A 122 -16.33 -15.06 -1.03
CA ARG A 122 -16.28 -16.50 -1.30
C ARG A 122 -14.89 -16.96 -1.77
N ALA A 123 -14.28 -16.20 -2.69
CA ALA A 123 -12.94 -16.50 -3.18
C ALA A 123 -11.90 -16.43 -2.06
N TYR A 124 -11.93 -15.39 -1.22
CA TYR A 124 -11.01 -15.24 -0.08
C TYR A 124 -11.22 -16.35 0.97
N GLN A 125 -12.45 -16.80 1.18
CA GLN A 125 -12.73 -17.99 2.01
C GLN A 125 -12.11 -19.26 1.42
N CYS A 126 -12.15 -19.47 0.09
CA CYS A 126 -11.50 -20.61 -0.56
C CYS A 126 -9.97 -20.52 -0.42
N ILE A 127 -9.40 -19.35 -0.69
CA ILE A 127 -7.96 -19.10 -0.53
C ILE A 127 -7.52 -19.39 0.92
N ALA A 128 -8.22 -18.85 1.91
CA ALA A 128 -7.89 -19.04 3.32
C ALA A 128 -8.00 -20.50 3.75
N ARG A 129 -9.00 -21.25 3.28
CA ARG A 129 -9.11 -22.71 3.55
C ARG A 129 -8.00 -23.53 2.93
N ALA A 130 -7.49 -23.12 1.78
CA ALA A 130 -6.37 -23.79 1.11
C ALA A 130 -5.01 -23.47 1.76
N ALA A 131 -4.91 -22.36 2.48
CA ALA A 131 -3.69 -21.93 3.17
C ALA A 131 -3.56 -22.57 4.53
N GLY A 132 -2.33 -22.93 4.91
CA GLY A 132 -2.01 -23.43 6.25
C GLY A 132 -1.61 -22.31 7.24
N LEU A 133 -1.48 -21.06 6.74
CA LEU A 133 -1.25 -19.86 7.56
C LEU A 133 -1.84 -18.66 6.82
N VAL A 134 -2.67 -17.88 7.51
CA VAL A 134 -3.31 -16.66 6.97
C VAL A 134 -2.84 -15.44 7.76
N VAL A 135 -2.25 -14.48 7.05
CA VAL A 135 -1.77 -13.21 7.59
C VAL A 135 -2.59 -12.06 7.00
N VAL A 136 -2.79 -11.00 7.77
CA VAL A 136 -3.36 -9.71 7.32
C VAL A 136 -2.48 -8.55 7.82
N SER A 137 -2.72 -7.34 7.31
CA SER A 137 -1.87 -6.18 7.60
C SER A 137 -2.43 -5.21 8.64
N SER A 138 -3.61 -5.48 9.20
CA SER A 138 -4.22 -4.63 10.25
C SER A 138 -5.21 -5.42 11.09
N GLU A 139 -5.48 -4.94 12.30
CA GLU A 139 -6.55 -5.48 13.14
C GLU A 139 -7.93 -5.23 12.51
N HIS A 140 -8.06 -4.15 11.74
CA HIS A 140 -9.26 -3.89 10.95
C HIS A 140 -9.48 -5.00 9.91
N GLU A 141 -8.44 -5.40 9.15
CA GLU A 141 -8.54 -6.53 8.22
C GLU A 141 -8.85 -7.84 8.94
N ARG A 142 -8.30 -8.06 10.12
CA ARG A 142 -8.63 -9.25 10.93
C ARG A 142 -10.12 -9.27 11.31
N ARG A 143 -10.71 -8.12 11.68
CA ARG A 143 -12.16 -8.02 11.95
C ARG A 143 -12.98 -8.28 10.70
N LEU A 144 -12.61 -7.68 9.55
CA LEU A 144 -13.26 -7.94 8.26
C LEU A 144 -13.21 -9.43 7.87
N CYS A 145 -12.07 -10.08 8.09
CA CYS A 145 -11.92 -11.51 7.89
C CYS A 145 -12.83 -12.33 8.82
N ALA A 146 -12.91 -11.97 10.10
CA ALA A 146 -13.77 -12.65 11.06
C ALA A 146 -15.26 -12.53 10.67
N ASP A 147 -15.70 -11.35 10.25
CA ASP A 147 -17.06 -11.12 9.73
C ASP A 147 -17.35 -11.93 8.46
N ALA A 148 -16.30 -12.18 7.67
CA ALA A 148 -16.35 -13.04 6.50
C ALA A 148 -16.19 -14.54 6.82
N GLY A 149 -16.05 -14.95 8.08
CA GLY A 149 -15.82 -16.34 8.50
C GLY A 149 -14.43 -16.87 8.09
N ILE A 150 -13.43 -16.01 7.96
CA ILE A 150 -12.02 -16.33 7.68
C ILE A 150 -11.22 -16.22 8.98
N ALA A 151 -10.58 -17.33 9.39
CA ALA A 151 -9.62 -17.31 10.49
C ALA A 151 -8.30 -16.66 10.05
N VAL A 152 -7.74 -15.82 10.92
CA VAL A 152 -6.46 -15.13 10.71
C VAL A 152 -5.48 -15.54 11.80
N ASP A 153 -4.32 -16.05 11.41
CA ASP A 153 -3.30 -16.55 12.33
C ASP A 153 -2.38 -15.44 12.86
N ALA A 154 -2.10 -14.43 12.02
CA ALA A 154 -1.23 -13.32 12.40
C ALA A 154 -1.66 -11.99 11.78
N VAL A 155 -1.44 -10.90 12.52
CA VAL A 155 -1.52 -9.53 12.00
C VAL A 155 -0.10 -8.98 11.93
N ILE A 156 0.34 -8.60 10.74
CA ILE A 156 1.68 -8.06 10.49
C ILE A 156 1.52 -6.70 9.81
N PRO A 157 1.62 -5.58 10.55
CA PRO A 157 1.37 -4.25 10.02
C PRO A 157 2.31 -3.87 8.86
N LEU A 158 1.80 -3.06 7.93
CA LEU A 158 2.62 -2.48 6.87
C LEU A 158 3.72 -1.60 7.49
N PRO A 159 4.97 -1.73 7.03
CA PRO A 159 6.08 -0.97 7.59
C PRO A 159 6.02 0.50 7.16
N VAL A 160 6.64 1.36 7.94
CA VAL A 160 7.06 2.67 7.45
C VAL A 160 8.29 2.44 6.56
N PRO A 161 8.27 2.90 5.29
CA PRO A 161 9.42 2.71 4.42
C PRO A 161 10.61 3.58 4.87
N ALA A 162 11.82 3.17 4.54
CA ALA A 162 12.99 4.02 4.64
C ALA A 162 13.00 5.00 3.46
N LEU A 163 12.86 6.29 3.74
CA LEU A 163 13.03 7.35 2.76
C LEU A 163 14.27 8.18 3.10
N GLY A 164 14.74 8.98 2.14
CA GLY A 164 15.74 10.00 2.40
C GLY A 164 15.26 11.08 3.38
N PRO A 165 16.11 12.03 3.77
CA PRO A 165 15.72 13.12 4.66
C PRO A 165 14.54 13.90 4.05
N PRO A 166 13.55 14.32 4.85
CA PRO A 166 12.43 15.10 4.35
C PRO A 166 12.92 16.46 3.81
N ALA A 167 12.30 16.88 2.70
CA ALA A 167 12.55 18.20 2.14
C ALA A 167 11.83 19.29 2.95
N ASP A 168 12.40 20.48 2.99
CA ASP A 168 11.73 21.65 3.52
C ASP A 168 10.62 22.13 2.56
N LEU A 169 9.52 22.61 3.14
CA LEU A 169 8.49 23.30 2.35
C LEU A 169 9.05 24.60 1.79
N SER A 170 8.74 24.90 0.54
CA SER A 170 8.87 26.26 0.04
C SER A 170 7.91 27.19 0.83
N PRO A 171 8.36 28.33 1.33
CA PRO A 171 7.50 29.24 2.08
C PRO A 171 6.26 29.71 1.31
N ASP A 172 6.38 29.81 -0.01
CA ASP A 172 5.32 30.29 -0.91
C ASP A 172 4.52 29.16 -1.57
N ALA A 173 4.81 27.91 -1.22
CA ALA A 173 4.09 26.76 -1.78
C ALA A 173 2.66 26.68 -1.21
N ARG A 174 1.69 26.70 -2.11
CA ARG A 174 0.26 26.51 -1.78
C ARG A 174 -0.27 25.31 -2.55
N SER A 175 -0.02 24.11 -2.03
CA SER A 175 -0.38 22.89 -2.73
C SER A 175 -1.15 21.92 -1.83
N VAL A 176 -2.11 21.23 -2.46
CA VAL A 176 -2.85 20.09 -1.90
C VAL A 176 -2.42 18.86 -2.66
N GLY A 177 -1.84 17.86 -1.98
CA GLY A 177 -1.24 16.70 -2.64
C GLY A 177 -1.92 15.38 -2.31
N VAL A 178 -2.20 14.58 -3.33
CA VAL A 178 -2.66 13.18 -3.21
C VAL A 178 -1.58 12.28 -3.76
N PHE A 179 -1.22 11.20 -3.02
CA PHE A 179 -0.12 10.30 -3.38
C PHE A 179 -0.56 8.85 -3.64
N GLY A 180 0.11 8.22 -4.61
CA GLY A 180 0.03 6.81 -5.00
C GLY A 180 -0.80 6.58 -6.25
N PHE A 181 -1.19 5.32 -6.54
CA PHE A 181 -2.05 5.02 -7.69
C PHE A 181 -3.38 5.75 -7.58
N LEU A 182 -3.75 6.49 -8.63
CA LEU A 182 -4.93 7.36 -8.64
C LEU A 182 -6.14 6.58 -9.17
N HIS A 183 -7.13 6.41 -8.31
CA HIS A 183 -8.37 5.69 -8.62
C HIS A 183 -9.53 6.20 -7.74
N PRO A 184 -10.80 5.90 -8.04
CA PRO A 184 -11.95 6.41 -7.28
C PRO A 184 -11.89 6.14 -5.76
N GLY A 185 -11.27 5.04 -5.33
CA GLY A 185 -11.08 4.71 -3.92
C GLY A 185 -10.26 5.74 -3.13
N LYS A 186 -9.42 6.56 -3.82
CA LYS A 186 -8.64 7.66 -3.21
C LYS A 186 -9.35 9.01 -3.22
N ALA A 187 -10.62 9.07 -3.65
CA ALA A 187 -11.47 10.27 -3.65
C ALA A 187 -10.79 11.51 -4.25
N VAL A 188 -10.03 11.35 -5.34
CA VAL A 188 -9.33 12.46 -6.04
C VAL A 188 -10.31 13.51 -6.53
N ASP A 189 -11.50 13.09 -6.98
CA ASP A 189 -12.62 13.96 -7.38
C ASP A 189 -13.06 14.87 -6.22
N VAL A 190 -13.22 14.36 -5.01
CA VAL A 190 -13.62 15.15 -3.84
C VAL A 190 -12.53 16.17 -3.47
N VAL A 191 -11.26 15.79 -3.56
CA VAL A 191 -10.15 16.73 -3.33
C VAL A 191 -10.13 17.82 -4.41
N ALA A 192 -10.36 17.46 -5.67
CA ALA A 192 -10.43 18.41 -6.78
C ALA A 192 -11.59 19.39 -6.63
N GLU A 193 -12.76 18.94 -6.21
CA GLU A 193 -13.92 19.80 -5.90
C GLU A 193 -13.63 20.78 -4.76
N ALA A 194 -12.95 20.32 -3.69
CA ALA A 194 -12.56 21.19 -2.59
C ALA A 194 -11.53 22.26 -3.04
N VAL A 195 -10.55 21.88 -3.86
CA VAL A 195 -9.59 22.83 -4.44
C VAL A 195 -10.29 23.81 -5.38
N ALA A 196 -11.26 23.34 -6.19
CA ALA A 196 -12.07 24.20 -7.06
C ALA A 196 -12.87 25.23 -6.25
N ALA A 197 -13.49 24.82 -5.14
CA ALA A 197 -14.22 25.72 -4.25
C ALA A 197 -13.31 26.81 -3.63
N LEU A 198 -12.07 26.45 -3.27
CA LEU A 198 -11.08 27.41 -2.76
C LEU A 198 -10.65 28.40 -3.84
N ALA A 199 -10.34 27.93 -5.03
CA ALA A 199 -9.94 28.78 -6.17
C ALA A 199 -11.05 29.76 -6.56
N ALA A 200 -12.30 29.30 -6.65
CA ALA A 200 -13.47 30.15 -6.91
C ALA A 200 -13.71 31.17 -5.78
N GLY A 201 -13.32 30.84 -4.56
CA GLY A 201 -13.38 31.72 -3.37
C GLY A 201 -12.26 32.76 -3.27
N GLY A 202 -11.38 32.85 -4.29
CA GLY A 202 -10.29 33.85 -4.36
C GLY A 202 -8.88 33.30 -4.09
N ASP A 203 -8.74 32.02 -3.77
CA ASP A 203 -7.45 31.34 -3.53
C ASP A 203 -6.88 30.77 -4.86
N ALA A 204 -6.81 31.56 -5.93
CA ALA A 204 -6.48 31.09 -7.29
C ALA A 204 -5.02 30.60 -7.49
N ASP A 205 -4.14 30.75 -6.53
CA ASP A 205 -2.75 30.29 -6.55
C ASP A 205 -2.57 28.86 -6.02
N ILE A 206 -3.64 28.17 -5.62
CA ILE A 206 -3.61 26.80 -5.11
C ILE A 206 -3.31 25.81 -6.25
N THR A 207 -2.41 24.88 -5.98
CA THR A 207 -2.06 23.78 -6.89
C THR A 207 -2.57 22.45 -6.34
N LEU A 208 -3.41 21.73 -7.10
CA LEU A 208 -3.68 20.33 -6.89
C LEU A 208 -2.52 19.51 -7.46
N ARG A 209 -1.79 18.81 -6.61
CA ARG A 209 -0.67 17.93 -7.00
C ARG A 209 -1.09 16.47 -6.88
N LEU A 210 -1.16 15.76 -7.99
CA LEU A 210 -1.39 14.33 -8.05
C LEU A 210 -0.04 13.62 -8.22
N LEU A 211 0.46 13.04 -7.12
CA LEU A 211 1.78 12.44 -7.01
C LEU A 211 1.69 10.93 -7.27
N GLY A 212 1.55 10.57 -8.53
CA GLY A 212 1.35 9.20 -8.97
C GLY A 212 0.72 9.13 -10.34
N ALA A 213 0.59 7.92 -10.86
CA ALA A 213 -0.08 7.64 -12.12
C ALA A 213 -1.53 7.18 -11.88
N PRO A 214 -2.44 7.39 -12.84
CA PRO A 214 -3.73 6.72 -12.85
C PRO A 214 -3.54 5.20 -12.73
N ALA A 215 -4.39 4.53 -11.98
CA ALA A 215 -4.49 3.08 -12.05
C ALA A 215 -5.13 2.68 -13.39
N ASP A 216 -4.84 1.46 -13.86
CA ASP A 216 -5.32 0.97 -15.15
C ASP A 216 -6.84 1.21 -15.33
N GLY A 217 -7.21 1.84 -16.45
CA GLY A 217 -8.59 2.16 -16.79
C GLY A 217 -9.21 3.33 -16.01
N HIS A 218 -8.41 4.14 -15.30
CA HIS A 218 -8.89 5.29 -14.52
C HIS A 218 -8.38 6.65 -15.04
N ASP A 219 -7.84 6.70 -16.25
CA ASP A 219 -7.37 7.96 -16.87
C ASP A 219 -8.48 8.99 -16.96
N ASP A 220 -9.66 8.61 -17.49
CA ASP A 220 -10.83 9.50 -17.63
C ASP A 220 -11.29 10.06 -16.26
N TYR A 221 -11.21 9.25 -15.20
CA TYR A 221 -11.55 9.69 -13.84
C TYR A 221 -10.58 10.76 -13.33
N VAL A 222 -9.29 10.56 -13.54
CA VAL A 222 -8.26 11.53 -13.14
C VAL A 222 -8.37 12.79 -13.96
N ASP A 223 -8.57 12.69 -15.28
CA ASP A 223 -8.74 13.83 -16.18
C ASP A 223 -9.96 14.68 -15.81
N ALA A 224 -11.09 14.06 -15.45
CA ALA A 224 -12.28 14.76 -14.98
C ALA A 224 -12.01 15.55 -13.69
N ALA A 225 -11.30 14.96 -12.73
CA ALA A 225 -10.91 15.64 -11.48
C ALA A 225 -10.00 16.85 -11.76
N LEU A 226 -9.00 16.69 -12.65
CA LEU A 226 -8.12 17.80 -13.07
C LEU A 226 -8.89 18.93 -13.76
N GLN A 227 -9.84 18.59 -14.63
CA GLN A 227 -10.69 19.60 -15.30
C GLN A 227 -11.54 20.38 -14.30
N THR A 228 -12.09 19.73 -13.26
CA THR A 228 -12.84 20.38 -12.18
C THR A 228 -12.01 21.46 -11.50
N ALA A 229 -10.79 21.16 -11.08
CA ALA A 229 -9.90 22.13 -10.44
C ALA A 229 -9.50 23.28 -11.39
N ARG A 230 -9.14 22.97 -12.68
CA ARG A 230 -8.76 23.96 -13.68
C ARG A 230 -9.89 24.94 -14.04
N ALA A 231 -11.10 24.42 -14.20
CA ALA A 231 -12.26 25.24 -14.58
C ALA A 231 -12.60 26.31 -13.52
N ALA A 232 -12.25 26.08 -12.28
CA ALA A 232 -12.39 27.04 -11.18
C ALA A 232 -11.17 27.99 -11.01
N GLY A 233 -10.14 27.89 -11.86
CA GLY A 233 -8.93 28.71 -11.80
C GLY A 233 -7.80 28.12 -10.96
N GLY A 234 -7.95 26.91 -10.41
CA GLY A 234 -6.89 26.20 -9.70
C GLY A 234 -5.80 25.70 -10.66
N ARG A 235 -4.57 25.63 -10.16
CA ARG A 235 -3.47 24.97 -10.89
C ARG A 235 -3.49 23.47 -10.64
N VAL A 236 -3.00 22.69 -11.59
CA VAL A 236 -2.91 21.24 -11.46
C VAL A 236 -1.56 20.71 -11.95
N GLU A 237 -1.03 19.73 -11.24
CA GLU A 237 0.20 19.03 -11.57
C GLU A 237 -0.04 17.53 -11.42
N VAL A 238 0.42 16.73 -12.38
CA VAL A 238 0.45 15.26 -12.29
C VAL A 238 1.88 14.83 -12.54
N THR A 239 2.48 14.17 -11.54
CA THR A 239 3.88 13.75 -11.66
C THR A 239 4.06 12.47 -12.47
N GLY A 240 2.99 11.68 -12.63
CA GLY A 240 3.17 10.28 -12.97
C GLY A 240 3.86 9.53 -11.82
N ARG A 241 4.44 8.39 -12.11
CA ARG A 241 5.21 7.62 -11.13
C ARG A 241 6.39 8.45 -10.64
N VAL A 242 6.55 8.52 -9.32
CA VAL A 242 7.70 9.14 -8.65
C VAL A 242 8.70 8.04 -8.30
N ASP A 243 9.97 8.24 -8.64
CA ASP A 243 11.04 7.31 -8.31
C ASP A 243 11.33 7.34 -6.80
N ASP A 244 11.76 6.19 -6.25
CA ASP A 244 11.92 6.01 -4.81
C ASP A 244 12.92 7.01 -4.20
N GLU A 245 13.97 7.40 -4.94
CA GLU A 245 14.97 8.40 -4.53
C GLU A 245 14.41 9.82 -4.42
N ASP A 246 13.35 10.15 -5.18
CA ASP A 246 12.68 11.45 -5.20
C ASP A 246 11.50 11.54 -4.22
N LEU A 247 11.01 10.42 -3.71
CA LEU A 247 9.78 10.38 -2.88
C LEU A 247 9.86 11.33 -1.68
N ALA A 248 10.95 11.30 -0.91
CA ALA A 248 11.10 12.16 0.27
C ALA A 248 10.99 13.64 -0.10
N ARG A 249 11.62 14.05 -1.19
CA ARG A 249 11.61 15.43 -1.68
C ARG A 249 10.20 15.81 -2.18
N VAL A 250 9.64 15.04 -3.11
CA VAL A 250 8.36 15.36 -3.75
C VAL A 250 7.21 15.40 -2.74
N LEU A 251 7.18 14.48 -1.79
CA LEU A 251 6.18 14.46 -0.71
C LEU A 251 6.43 15.58 0.30
N GLY A 252 7.70 15.88 0.62
CA GLY A 252 8.09 16.95 1.52
C GLY A 252 7.66 18.33 1.06
N GLU A 253 7.65 18.57 -0.27
CA GLU A 253 7.26 19.84 -0.90
C GLU A 253 5.73 20.12 -0.88
N VAL A 254 4.89 19.12 -0.57
CA VAL A 254 3.44 19.31 -0.51
C VAL A 254 3.08 20.15 0.72
N THR A 255 2.26 21.19 0.57
CA THR A 255 1.81 22.02 1.70
C THR A 255 0.79 21.27 2.56
N VAL A 256 -0.26 20.73 1.94
CA VAL A 256 -1.30 19.94 2.62
C VAL A 256 -1.38 18.55 2.00
N PRO A 257 -0.78 17.55 2.64
CA PRO A 257 -0.95 16.15 2.22
C PRO A 257 -2.38 15.68 2.50
N VAL A 258 -2.97 14.96 1.55
CA VAL A 258 -4.34 14.43 1.65
C VAL A 258 -4.34 12.96 1.27
N ALA A 259 -5.02 12.16 2.08
CA ALA A 259 -5.20 10.73 1.85
C ALA A 259 -6.63 10.31 2.22
N LEU A 260 -7.59 10.79 1.43
CA LEU A 260 -9.00 10.43 1.60
C LEU A 260 -9.25 9.07 0.93
N PHE A 261 -9.81 8.14 1.70
CA PHE A 261 -10.15 6.83 1.19
C PHE A 261 -11.64 6.56 1.34
N ARG A 262 -12.31 6.16 0.26
CA ARG A 262 -13.71 5.72 0.33
C ARG A 262 -13.86 4.37 1.06
N ASN A 263 -12.87 3.52 0.91
CA ASN A 263 -12.68 2.30 1.70
C ASN A 263 -11.21 1.96 1.76
N VAL A 264 -10.73 1.61 2.93
CA VAL A 264 -9.32 1.25 3.18
C VAL A 264 -9.28 0.22 4.31
N SER A 265 -8.43 -0.79 4.15
CA SER A 265 -8.18 -1.79 5.20
C SER A 265 -6.71 -1.84 5.62
N ALA A 266 -5.82 -1.48 4.70
CA ALA A 266 -4.40 -1.26 4.91
C ALA A 266 -3.88 -0.29 3.85
N SER A 267 -2.93 0.59 4.19
CA SER A 267 -2.45 1.61 3.25
C SER A 267 -0.96 1.90 3.40
N GLY A 268 -0.18 1.46 2.41
CA GLY A 268 1.25 1.81 2.31
C GLY A 268 1.49 3.31 2.12
N SER A 269 0.55 4.03 1.46
CA SER A 269 0.73 5.47 1.22
C SER A 269 0.69 6.31 2.51
N LEU A 270 -0.02 5.87 3.56
CA LEU A 270 0.02 6.54 4.87
C LEU A 270 1.40 6.39 5.53
N GLY A 271 1.98 5.19 5.46
CA GLY A 271 3.36 4.95 5.92
C GLY A 271 4.38 5.79 5.15
N THR A 272 4.18 5.96 3.84
CA THR A 272 5.08 6.76 2.98
C THR A 272 4.96 8.26 3.30
N TRP A 273 3.78 8.80 3.54
CA TRP A 273 3.60 10.17 4.02
C TRP A 273 4.33 10.38 5.36
N ALA A 274 4.14 9.46 6.31
CA ALA A 274 4.81 9.54 7.61
C ALA A 274 6.34 9.48 7.47
N ALA A 275 6.87 8.60 6.62
CA ALA A 275 8.32 8.52 6.33
C ALA A 275 8.88 9.81 5.75
N ALA A 276 8.10 10.54 4.96
CA ALA A 276 8.45 11.86 4.44
C ALA A 276 8.27 13.00 5.47
N GLY A 277 7.99 12.68 6.74
CA GLY A 277 7.76 13.69 7.79
C GLY A 277 6.43 14.44 7.63
N ARG A 278 5.46 13.82 6.96
CA ARG A 278 4.18 14.45 6.61
C ARG A 278 3.02 13.77 7.31
N ARG A 279 2.05 14.58 7.74
CA ARG A 279 0.83 14.19 8.42
C ARG A 279 -0.37 14.47 7.52
N PRO A 280 -0.91 13.45 6.81
CA PRO A 280 -1.98 13.69 5.86
C PRO A 280 -3.33 13.93 6.52
N LEU A 281 -4.15 14.73 5.85
CA LEU A 281 -5.58 14.88 6.15
C LEU A 281 -6.31 13.65 5.63
N VAL A 282 -7.09 13.00 6.49
CA VAL A 282 -7.77 11.72 6.23
C VAL A 282 -9.22 11.76 6.69
N TRP A 283 -10.10 10.97 6.06
CA TRP A 283 -11.42 10.71 6.61
C TRP A 283 -11.36 9.76 7.80
N ASP A 284 -12.27 9.97 8.75
CA ASP A 284 -12.46 9.06 9.87
C ASP A 284 -12.98 7.69 9.40
N SER A 285 -12.33 6.63 9.88
CA SER A 285 -12.73 5.24 9.66
C SER A 285 -12.11 4.35 10.73
N ASP A 286 -12.59 3.11 10.85
CA ASP A 286 -12.04 2.17 11.83
C ASP A 286 -10.56 1.90 11.63
N TYR A 287 -10.11 1.77 10.37
CA TYR A 287 -8.69 1.63 10.06
C TYR A 287 -7.88 2.88 10.42
N ILE A 288 -8.41 4.07 10.15
CA ILE A 288 -7.75 5.34 10.49
C ILE A 288 -7.62 5.51 12.00
N ARG A 289 -8.65 5.14 12.77
CA ARG A 289 -8.60 5.17 14.24
C ARG A 289 -7.57 4.17 14.79
N GLU A 290 -7.46 2.98 14.19
CA GLU A 290 -6.41 2.00 14.51
C GLU A 290 -5.01 2.59 14.25
N MET A 291 -4.78 3.14 13.07
CA MET A 291 -3.51 3.78 12.71
C MET A 291 -3.13 4.92 13.66
N GLU A 292 -4.10 5.76 14.05
CA GLU A 292 -3.87 6.86 14.99
C GLU A 292 -3.65 6.36 16.42
N HIS A 293 -4.26 5.23 16.80
CA HIS A 293 -3.99 4.57 18.08
C HIS A 293 -2.56 4.03 18.14
N ASP A 294 -2.11 3.37 17.07
CA ASP A 294 -0.78 2.74 16.99
C ASP A 294 0.35 3.78 16.83
N ARG A 295 0.04 4.91 16.18
CA ARG A 295 0.96 6.03 15.95
C ARG A 295 0.28 7.36 16.22
N PRO A 296 0.10 7.73 17.49
CA PRO A 296 -0.59 8.97 17.87
C PRO A 296 0.03 10.21 17.23
N GLY A 297 -0.80 11.06 16.67
CA GLY A 297 -0.37 12.29 15.99
C GLY A 297 0.15 12.08 14.56
N SER A 298 -0.01 10.90 13.96
CA SER A 298 0.43 10.63 12.60
C SER A 298 -0.55 11.09 11.52
N LEU A 299 -1.81 11.35 11.87
CA LEU A 299 -2.90 11.68 10.95
C LEU A 299 -3.64 12.95 11.38
N LEU A 300 -4.20 13.68 10.42
CA LEU A 300 -5.17 14.77 10.64
C LEU A 300 -6.56 14.24 10.25
N ILE A 301 -7.39 13.93 11.25
CA ILE A 301 -8.70 13.31 10.98
C ILE A 301 -9.73 14.42 10.75
N THR A 302 -10.52 14.30 9.69
CA THR A 302 -11.68 15.15 9.37
C THR A 302 -12.93 14.29 9.16
N ASP A 303 -14.09 14.84 9.48
CA ASP A 303 -15.38 14.25 9.15
C ASP A 303 -15.81 14.50 7.69
N GLY A 304 -15.07 15.37 7.00
CA GLY A 304 -15.31 15.72 5.59
C GLY A 304 -16.48 16.66 5.35
N THR A 305 -17.12 17.20 6.38
CA THR A 305 -18.31 18.09 6.23
C THR A 305 -17.94 19.44 5.61
N ASP A 306 -16.72 19.93 5.84
CA ASP A 306 -16.17 21.16 5.23
C ASP A 306 -14.70 20.95 4.84
N LEU A 307 -14.47 20.09 3.86
CA LEU A 307 -13.11 19.81 3.38
C LEU A 307 -12.41 21.08 2.86
N ALA A 308 -13.13 21.96 2.17
CA ALA A 308 -12.55 23.22 1.69
C ALA A 308 -12.10 24.13 2.84
N GLY A 309 -12.89 24.22 3.92
CA GLY A 309 -12.50 24.95 5.13
C GLY A 309 -11.30 24.34 5.82
N ASP A 310 -11.22 23.02 5.93
CA ASP A 310 -10.05 22.31 6.47
C ASP A 310 -8.80 22.60 5.65
N LEU A 311 -8.89 22.47 4.32
CA LEU A 311 -7.78 22.77 3.42
C LEU A 311 -7.34 24.24 3.54
N ARG A 312 -8.30 25.20 3.57
CA ARG A 312 -7.98 26.63 3.73
C ARG A 312 -7.21 26.90 5.03
N ARG A 313 -7.66 26.31 6.14
CA ARG A 313 -7.00 26.43 7.44
C ARG A 313 -5.56 25.91 7.40
N LEU A 314 -5.35 24.71 6.81
CA LEU A 314 -4.03 24.09 6.71
C LEU A 314 -3.12 24.76 5.67
N LEU A 315 -3.66 25.38 4.62
CA LEU A 315 -2.91 26.22 3.68
C LEU A 315 -2.46 27.55 4.33
N GLY A 316 -3.23 28.05 5.28
CA GLY A 316 -2.89 29.25 6.07
C GLY A 316 -1.82 28.98 7.15
N ASP A 317 -1.88 27.80 7.77
CA ASP A 317 -0.86 27.31 8.72
C ASP A 317 -0.60 25.82 8.46
N PRO A 318 0.46 25.49 7.71
CA PRO A 318 0.80 24.10 7.41
C PRO A 318 1.56 23.38 8.54
N SER A 319 1.87 24.02 9.65
CA SER A 319 2.62 23.41 10.75
C SER A 319 2.00 22.10 11.27
N PRO A 320 0.65 21.97 11.38
CA PRO A 320 0.03 20.72 11.80
C PRO A 320 0.23 19.54 10.83
N THR A 321 0.62 19.82 9.57
CA THR A 321 0.85 18.77 8.56
C THR A 321 2.24 18.13 8.63
N ARG A 322 3.05 18.50 9.63
CA ARG A 322 4.43 18.03 9.80
C ARG A 322 4.58 17.19 11.05
N ILE A 323 5.36 16.15 10.94
CA ILE A 323 5.78 15.29 12.06
C ILE A 323 7.25 14.90 11.89
N PRO A 324 7.97 14.59 12.98
CA PRO A 324 9.23 13.87 12.85
C PRO A 324 8.98 12.54 12.15
N PRO A 325 9.79 12.16 11.14
CA PRO A 325 9.65 10.86 10.49
C PRO A 325 9.81 9.74 11.53
N PRO A 326 8.87 8.78 11.59
CA PRO A 326 9.06 7.61 12.44
C PRO A 326 10.18 6.71 11.90
N PRO A 327 10.79 5.88 12.73
CA PRO A 327 11.82 4.96 12.28
C PRO A 327 11.25 3.98 11.24
N PRO A 328 12.07 3.55 10.24
CA PRO A 328 11.67 2.53 9.29
C PRO A 328 11.31 1.21 9.99
N GLY A 329 10.22 0.57 9.54
CA GLY A 329 9.69 -0.65 10.15
C GLY A 329 10.06 -1.95 9.41
N ILE A 330 10.96 -1.89 8.42
CA ILE A 330 11.24 -3.04 7.54
C ILE A 330 11.87 -4.22 8.27
N GLU A 331 12.77 -3.99 9.23
CA GLU A 331 13.39 -5.06 10.03
C GLU A 331 12.38 -5.75 10.94
N GLU A 332 11.44 -4.97 11.48
CA GLU A 332 10.35 -5.45 12.34
C GLU A 332 9.38 -6.32 11.54
N LEU A 333 9.04 -5.89 10.32
CA LEU A 333 8.28 -6.69 9.36
C LEU A 333 8.94 -8.05 9.14
N GLY A 334 10.23 -8.08 8.83
CA GLY A 334 10.97 -9.33 8.60
C GLY A 334 10.98 -10.25 9.82
N ARG A 335 11.13 -9.70 11.03
CA ARG A 335 11.04 -10.47 12.28
C ARG A 335 9.65 -11.06 12.48
N ALA A 336 8.59 -10.28 12.21
CA ALA A 336 7.21 -10.72 12.37
C ALA A 336 6.86 -11.87 11.41
N TYR A 337 7.25 -11.78 10.14
CA TYR A 337 7.06 -12.87 9.18
C TYR A 337 7.81 -14.15 9.61
N ARG A 338 9.07 -14.04 10.00
CA ARG A 338 9.83 -15.22 10.51
C ARG A 338 9.14 -15.86 11.70
N ALA A 339 8.63 -15.08 12.65
CA ALA A 339 7.92 -15.57 13.82
C ALA A 339 6.61 -16.28 13.42
N ALA A 340 5.84 -15.73 12.49
CA ALA A 340 4.62 -16.35 11.99
C ALA A 340 4.91 -17.69 11.28
N TRP A 341 5.91 -17.74 10.40
CA TRP A 341 6.28 -18.98 9.72
C TRP A 341 6.88 -20.04 10.64
N ALA A 342 7.57 -19.64 11.70
CA ALA A 342 8.10 -20.59 12.69
C ALA A 342 6.98 -21.34 13.46
N GLN A 343 5.81 -20.75 13.54
CA GLN A 343 4.62 -21.37 14.16
C GLN A 343 3.78 -22.18 13.16
N TRP A 344 4.08 -22.06 11.87
CA TRP A 344 3.36 -22.78 10.83
C TRP A 344 3.86 -24.22 10.68
N PRO A 345 3.03 -25.25 10.93
CA PRO A 345 3.44 -26.64 10.77
C PRO A 345 3.59 -27.00 9.29
N THR A 346 4.82 -26.97 8.78
CA THR A 346 5.16 -27.32 7.39
C THR A 346 5.52 -28.79 7.18
N GLY A 347 5.37 -29.64 8.22
CA GLY A 347 5.70 -31.05 8.15
C GLY A 347 4.61 -31.90 7.49
N PRO A 348 4.94 -33.11 6.93
CA PRO A 348 4.01 -34.00 6.24
C PRO A 348 2.90 -34.60 7.15
N GLY A 349 2.74 -34.13 8.39
CA GLY A 349 1.72 -34.56 9.35
C GLY A 349 0.72 -33.49 9.77
N GLY A 350 0.75 -32.29 9.18
CA GLY A 350 -0.10 -31.14 9.56
C GLY A 350 -1.46 -31.05 8.86
N LEU A 351 -1.84 -32.05 8.06
CA LEU A 351 -3.17 -32.19 7.48
C LEU A 351 -3.87 -33.37 8.17
N ALA A 352 -4.53 -33.10 9.29
CA ALA A 352 -5.48 -34.01 9.92
C ALA A 352 -6.88 -33.35 9.89
#